data_d09d6a9c2d6f70a8f58075884cfea782
#
_entry.id   d09d6a9c2d6f70a8f58075884cfea782
#
_cell.length_a   1.000
_cell.length_b   1.000
_cell.length_c   1.000
_cell.angle_alpha   90.00
_cell.angle_beta   90.00
_cell.angle_gamma   90.00
#
_symmetry.space_group_name_H-M   'P 1'
#
loop_
_entity.id
_entity.type
_entity.pdbx_description
1 polymer ?
#
loop_
_entity_poly.entity_id
_entity_poly.type
_entity_poly.pdbx_seq_one_letter_code
_entity_poly.pdbx_strand_id
1 'polypeptide(L)'
;MQNHPTVLSPAQRRIVEAVAGAELKGSAPFVPDLVQQLGYAGESSITPTLKILQRDGFLEIQGGGRQRAYRLLRLTKKGRQALGLGGIPVLGKITAGLLSEALAEPDEFLEGDALFPHRKGDFLLRVTGDSMIGGGILDGDLVLLRPEVEVQQGEIAAAYVGDGFEATLKHVHFEKDAIRLRASNPTYADILVPKREWRGVAGVYRGLVRHARQ
;
A
#
# COMPACT_ATOMS: atom_id res chain seq x y z
N MET A 1 21.29 -0.24 -12.46
CA MET A 1 21.00 1.00 -11.73
C MET A 1 20.31 0.58 -10.44
N GLN A 2 20.94 0.75 -9.29
CA GLN A 2 20.42 0.30 -8.00
C GLN A 2 19.29 1.23 -7.59
N ASN A 3 18.05 0.72 -7.59
CA ASN A 3 16.90 1.41 -7.00
C ASN A 3 16.98 1.22 -5.48
N HIS A 4 17.61 2.17 -4.78
CA HIS A 4 17.46 2.24 -3.34
C HIS A 4 16.01 2.70 -3.05
N PRO A 5 15.29 2.06 -2.12
CA PRO A 5 14.04 2.59 -1.61
C PRO A 5 14.36 3.98 -1.04
N THR A 6 13.85 5.01 -1.70
CA THR A 6 14.22 6.39 -1.37
C THR A 6 13.50 6.80 -0.08
N VAL A 7 14.08 6.45 1.04
CA VAL A 7 13.62 6.90 2.35
C VAL A 7 13.87 8.39 2.44
N LEU A 8 12.79 9.18 2.62
CA LEU A 8 12.91 10.62 2.81
C LEU A 8 13.75 10.94 4.05
N SER A 9 14.74 11.80 3.91
CA SER A 9 15.46 12.37 5.05
C SER A 9 14.49 13.17 5.94
N PRO A 10 14.82 13.42 7.22
CA PRO A 10 13.95 14.21 8.10
C PRO A 10 13.58 15.58 7.52
N ALA A 11 14.52 16.27 6.89
CA ALA A 11 14.26 17.56 6.23
C ALA A 11 13.32 17.45 5.02
N GLN A 12 13.53 16.43 4.19
CA GLN A 12 12.66 16.14 3.04
C GLN A 12 11.24 15.77 3.50
N ARG A 13 11.12 14.91 4.51
CA ARG A 13 9.84 14.50 5.08
C ARG A 13 9.04 15.69 5.60
N ARG A 14 9.66 16.59 6.37
CA ARG A 14 9.01 17.81 6.87
C ARG A 14 8.41 18.67 5.74
N ILE A 15 9.12 18.81 4.62
CA ILE A 15 8.64 19.58 3.46
C ILE A 15 7.45 18.87 2.82
N VAL A 16 7.56 17.58 2.56
CA VAL A 16 6.50 16.77 1.93
C VAL A 16 5.24 16.76 2.81
N GLU A 17 5.38 16.63 4.15
CA GLU A 17 4.28 16.71 5.12
C GLU A 17 3.61 18.09 5.14
N ALA A 18 4.38 19.17 5.03
CA ALA A 18 3.83 20.53 5.00
C ALA A 18 3.02 20.78 3.71
N VAL A 19 3.50 20.28 2.57
CA VAL A 19 2.74 20.33 1.31
C VAL A 19 1.45 19.53 1.42
N ALA A 20 1.51 18.30 1.96
CA ALA A 20 0.33 17.47 2.20
C ALA A 20 -0.71 18.16 3.08
N GLY A 21 -0.26 18.76 4.19
CA GLY A 21 -1.12 19.47 5.12
C GLY A 21 -1.82 20.69 4.51
N ALA A 22 -1.17 21.37 3.55
CA ALA A 22 -1.78 22.46 2.81
C ALA A 22 -2.81 21.96 1.77
N GLU A 23 -2.49 20.90 1.01
CA GLU A 23 -3.41 20.28 0.06
C GLU A 23 -4.69 19.76 0.75
N LEU A 24 -4.59 19.17 1.94
CA LEU A 24 -5.74 18.72 2.73
C LEU A 24 -6.66 19.88 3.18
N LYS A 25 -6.12 21.09 3.28
CA LYS A 25 -6.88 22.33 3.55
C LYS A 25 -7.45 22.98 2.28
N GLY A 26 -7.30 22.33 1.12
CA GLY A 26 -7.85 22.77 -0.16
C GLY A 26 -6.95 23.72 -0.96
N SER A 27 -5.70 23.95 -0.54
CA SER A 27 -4.78 24.83 -1.28
C SER A 27 -3.38 24.24 -1.38
N ALA A 28 -2.81 24.30 -2.59
CA ALA A 28 -1.39 23.97 -2.74
C ALA A 28 -0.53 25.16 -2.28
N PRO A 29 0.52 24.96 -1.47
CA PRO A 29 1.32 26.05 -0.93
C PRO A 29 2.29 26.60 -1.97
N PHE A 30 2.66 27.88 -1.81
CA PHE A 30 3.80 28.47 -2.49
C PHE A 30 5.08 28.30 -1.68
N VAL A 31 6.23 28.44 -2.34
CA VAL A 31 7.53 28.30 -1.64
C VAL A 31 7.69 29.27 -0.46
N PRO A 32 7.30 30.57 -0.54
CA PRO A 32 7.33 31.45 0.63
C PRO A 32 6.51 30.96 1.82
N ASP A 33 5.36 30.36 1.58
CA ASP A 33 4.50 29.83 2.67
C ASP A 33 5.23 28.75 3.45
N LEU A 34 5.92 27.82 2.73
CA LEU A 34 6.71 26.77 3.37
C LEU A 34 7.94 27.31 4.10
N VAL A 35 8.58 28.36 3.56
CA VAL A 35 9.71 29.03 4.23
C VAL A 35 9.26 29.54 5.60
N GLN A 36 8.12 30.23 5.64
CA GLN A 36 7.54 30.75 6.87
C GLN A 36 7.10 29.62 7.83
N GLN A 37 6.33 28.66 7.32
CA GLN A 37 5.77 27.56 8.11
C GLN A 37 6.85 26.68 8.74
N LEU A 38 7.93 26.40 8.02
CA LEU A 38 9.00 25.48 8.44
C LEU A 38 10.18 26.19 9.12
N GLY A 39 10.15 27.52 9.22
CA GLY A 39 11.18 28.33 9.87
C GLY A 39 12.51 28.38 9.13
N TYR A 40 12.49 28.32 7.78
CA TYR A 40 13.70 28.54 6.99
C TYR A 40 14.07 30.03 6.95
N ALA A 41 15.38 30.32 6.89
CA ALA A 41 15.87 31.69 6.81
C ALA A 41 15.47 32.43 5.52
N GLY A 42 15.09 31.68 4.47
CA GLY A 42 14.67 32.21 3.18
C GLY A 42 14.58 31.12 2.13
N GLU A 43 14.11 31.47 0.91
CA GLU A 43 13.93 30.53 -0.20
C GLU A 43 15.23 29.86 -0.63
N SER A 44 16.38 30.51 -0.48
CA SER A 44 17.68 29.93 -0.81
C SER A 44 18.01 28.71 0.03
N SER A 45 17.56 28.66 1.28
CA SER A 45 17.81 27.55 2.22
C SER A 45 16.95 26.31 1.93
N ILE A 46 15.74 26.47 1.41
CA ILE A 46 14.83 25.34 1.10
C ILE A 46 15.00 24.83 -0.36
N THR A 47 15.42 25.72 -1.27
CA THR A 47 15.50 25.43 -2.71
C THR A 47 16.35 24.19 -3.07
N PRO A 48 17.51 23.91 -2.46
CA PRO A 48 18.26 22.70 -2.76
C PRO A 48 17.46 21.44 -2.46
N THR A 49 16.77 21.38 -1.33
CA THR A 49 15.94 20.24 -0.94
C THR A 49 14.72 20.08 -1.85
N LEU A 50 14.07 21.18 -2.27
CA LEU A 50 12.98 21.14 -3.23
C LEU A 50 13.42 20.58 -4.59
N LYS A 51 14.61 20.96 -5.08
CA LYS A 51 15.16 20.41 -6.33
C LYS A 51 15.39 18.89 -6.24
N ILE A 52 15.88 18.41 -5.10
CA ILE A 52 16.07 16.97 -4.86
C ILE A 52 14.71 16.26 -4.86
N LEU A 53 13.71 16.78 -4.12
CA LEU A 53 12.37 16.20 -4.05
C LEU A 53 11.67 16.20 -5.42
N GLN A 54 11.89 17.23 -6.24
CA GLN A 54 11.38 17.30 -7.61
C GLN A 54 12.08 16.29 -8.52
N ARG A 55 13.42 16.23 -8.49
CA ARG A 55 14.23 15.28 -9.27
C ARG A 55 13.86 13.84 -8.94
N ASP A 56 13.67 13.55 -7.66
CA ASP A 56 13.34 12.21 -7.15
C ASP A 56 11.85 11.88 -7.28
N GLY A 57 11.05 12.81 -7.82
CA GLY A 57 9.66 12.62 -8.18
C GLY A 57 8.68 12.64 -7.01
N PHE A 58 9.01 13.25 -5.87
CA PHE A 58 8.09 13.41 -4.73
C PHE A 58 7.21 14.65 -4.83
N LEU A 59 7.70 15.71 -5.48
CA LEU A 59 7.00 16.96 -5.68
C LEU A 59 6.99 17.38 -7.14
N GLU A 60 5.91 18.01 -7.54
CA GLU A 60 5.83 18.86 -8.72
C GLU A 60 5.93 20.33 -8.32
N ILE A 61 6.75 21.09 -9.03
CA ILE A 61 6.90 22.52 -8.84
C ILE A 61 6.39 23.21 -10.12
N GLN A 62 5.24 23.87 -10.02
CA GLN A 62 4.59 24.56 -11.13
C GLN A 62 4.85 26.07 -11.04
N GLY A 63 5.09 26.72 -12.17
CA GLY A 63 5.41 28.12 -12.23
C GLY A 63 6.91 28.40 -12.07
N GLY A 64 7.31 29.66 -12.10
CA GLY A 64 8.73 30.05 -11.95
C GLY A 64 9.36 30.72 -13.14
N GLY A 65 8.56 31.34 -14.05
CA GLY A 65 9.02 32.21 -15.08
C GLY A 65 9.69 33.49 -14.53
N ARG A 66 9.50 34.66 -15.15
CA ARG A 66 10.05 35.95 -14.69
C ARG A 66 9.62 36.33 -13.25
N GLN A 67 8.54 35.73 -12.71
CA GLN A 67 8.07 35.91 -11.32
C GLN A 67 8.38 34.65 -10.48
N ARG A 68 9.61 34.55 -10.02
CA ARG A 68 10.08 33.42 -9.19
C ARG A 68 9.29 33.18 -7.88
N ALA A 69 8.55 34.18 -7.41
CA ALA A 69 7.80 34.16 -6.15
C ALA A 69 6.58 33.22 -6.14
N TYR A 70 6.08 32.77 -7.29
CA TYR A 70 4.85 31.99 -7.40
C TYR A 70 5.10 30.57 -7.88
N ARG A 71 6.00 29.88 -7.23
CA ARG A 71 6.19 28.44 -7.45
C ARG A 71 5.24 27.65 -6.56
N LEU A 72 4.19 27.10 -7.18
CA LEU A 72 3.20 26.27 -6.54
C LEU A 72 3.76 24.84 -6.38
N LEU A 73 3.59 24.27 -5.20
CA LEU A 73 4.09 22.94 -4.87
C LEU A 73 2.92 21.95 -4.76
N ARG A 74 3.04 20.81 -5.42
CA ARG A 74 2.07 19.72 -5.33
C ARG A 74 2.77 18.41 -5.04
N LEU A 75 2.11 17.55 -4.27
CA LEU A 75 2.55 16.18 -4.11
C LEU A 75 2.29 15.39 -5.40
N THR A 76 3.30 14.66 -5.83
CA THR A 76 3.10 13.60 -6.82
C THR A 76 2.43 12.38 -6.16
N LYS A 77 2.03 11.38 -6.96
CA LYS A 77 1.61 10.07 -6.45
C LYS A 77 2.67 9.48 -5.51
N LYS A 78 3.94 9.49 -5.91
CA LYS A 78 5.07 9.01 -5.09
C LYS A 78 5.23 9.80 -3.79
N GLY A 79 5.04 11.12 -3.82
CA GLY A 79 5.09 11.95 -2.61
C GLY A 79 3.98 11.58 -1.61
N ARG A 80 2.75 11.36 -2.08
CA ARG A 80 1.64 10.90 -1.24
C ARG A 80 1.92 9.52 -0.64
N GLN A 81 2.42 8.58 -1.44
CA GLN A 81 2.80 7.24 -1.02
C GLN A 81 3.87 7.25 0.07
N ALA A 82 4.90 8.09 -0.06
CA ALA A 82 5.97 8.22 0.94
C ALA A 82 5.47 8.72 2.31
N LEU A 83 4.30 9.36 2.34
CA LEU A 83 3.61 9.77 3.58
C LEU A 83 2.54 8.76 4.03
N GLY A 84 2.29 7.71 3.27
CA GLY A 84 1.16 6.81 3.51
C GLY A 84 -0.20 7.41 3.14
N LEU A 85 -0.23 8.44 2.29
CA LEU A 85 -1.43 9.14 1.80
C LEU A 85 -1.82 8.68 0.39
N GLY A 86 -1.20 7.65 -0.13
CA GLY A 86 -1.30 7.24 -1.54
C GLY A 86 -2.36 6.19 -1.85
N GLY A 87 -3.40 6.06 -1.04
CA GLY A 87 -4.38 4.98 -1.21
C GLY A 87 -3.86 3.63 -0.70
N ILE A 88 -4.66 2.59 -0.90
CA ILE A 88 -4.30 1.22 -0.48
C ILE A 88 -3.56 0.55 -1.64
N PRO A 89 -2.34 0.02 -1.42
CA PRO A 89 -1.61 -0.68 -2.47
C PRO A 89 -2.35 -1.94 -2.92
N VAL A 90 -2.42 -2.17 -4.23
CA VAL A 90 -3.03 -3.36 -4.84
C VAL A 90 -1.93 -4.24 -5.38
N LEU A 91 -1.94 -5.50 -4.97
CA LEU A 91 -1.00 -6.54 -5.40
C LEU A 91 -1.74 -7.57 -6.25
N GLY A 92 -1.16 -7.96 -7.39
CA GLY A 92 -1.69 -9.04 -8.23
C GLY A 92 -1.34 -10.41 -7.67
N LYS A 93 -0.09 -10.57 -7.23
CA LYS A 93 0.41 -11.82 -6.62
C LYS A 93 1.33 -11.52 -5.45
N ILE A 94 1.38 -12.42 -4.49
CA ILE A 94 2.28 -12.35 -3.34
C ILE A 94 3.06 -13.64 -3.25
N THR A 95 4.38 -13.51 -3.21
CA THR A 95 5.31 -14.62 -2.97
C THR A 95 5.85 -14.52 -1.55
N ALA A 96 5.98 -15.64 -0.85
CA ALA A 96 6.48 -15.66 0.53
C ALA A 96 7.89 -15.08 0.63
N GLY A 97 8.10 -14.25 1.65
CA GLY A 97 9.35 -13.53 1.85
C GLY A 97 9.50 -12.25 1.03
N LEU A 98 8.65 -12.03 0.02
CA LEU A 98 8.70 -10.86 -0.87
C LEU A 98 7.53 -9.88 -0.66
N LEU A 99 6.74 -10.03 0.42
CA LEU A 99 5.63 -9.10 0.68
C LEU A 99 6.12 -7.66 0.81
N SER A 100 7.25 -7.43 1.47
CA SER A 100 7.84 -6.09 1.60
C SER A 100 8.28 -5.51 0.25
N GLU A 101 8.78 -6.33 -0.67
CA GLU A 101 9.15 -5.92 -2.02
C GLU A 101 7.90 -5.65 -2.86
N ALA A 102 6.88 -6.52 -2.80
CA ALA A 102 5.60 -6.32 -3.47
C ALA A 102 4.89 -5.03 -2.97
N LEU A 103 4.97 -4.73 -1.67
CA LEU A 103 4.46 -3.48 -1.11
C LEU A 103 5.30 -2.25 -1.49
N ALA A 104 6.58 -2.43 -1.80
CA ALA A 104 7.43 -1.34 -2.28
C ALA A 104 7.13 -0.95 -3.74
N GLU A 105 6.73 -1.92 -4.56
CA GLU A 105 6.40 -1.73 -5.99
C GLU A 105 5.03 -2.38 -6.31
N PRO A 106 3.91 -1.86 -5.76
CA PRO A 106 2.59 -2.42 -6.01
C PRO A 106 2.15 -2.15 -7.46
N ASP A 107 1.32 -3.03 -8.01
CA ASP A 107 0.81 -2.92 -9.38
C ASP A 107 0.02 -1.63 -9.58
N GLU A 108 -0.81 -1.28 -8.60
CA GLU A 108 -1.62 -0.06 -8.60
C GLU A 108 -1.95 0.38 -7.16
N PHE A 109 -2.60 1.53 -7.02
CA PHE A 109 -3.15 2.00 -5.74
C PHE A 109 -4.62 2.28 -5.92
N LEU A 110 -5.45 1.79 -4.99
CA LEU A 110 -6.85 2.18 -4.91
C LEU A 110 -6.94 3.49 -4.13
N GLU A 111 -7.30 4.57 -4.83
CA GLU A 111 -7.58 5.86 -4.21
C GLU A 111 -8.99 5.84 -3.59
N GLY A 112 -9.14 6.30 -2.38
CA GLY A 112 -10.43 6.39 -1.72
C GLY A 112 -10.39 5.98 -0.25
N ASP A 113 -9.78 6.80 0.60
CA ASP A 113 -9.77 6.64 2.06
C ASP A 113 -11.18 6.53 2.67
N ALA A 114 -12.21 6.96 1.93
CA ALA A 114 -13.60 6.97 2.37
C ALA A 114 -14.38 5.69 2.06
N LEU A 115 -13.84 4.77 1.25
CA LEU A 115 -14.61 3.60 0.79
C LEU A 115 -14.77 2.53 1.87
N PHE A 116 -13.78 2.35 2.73
CA PHE A 116 -13.87 1.46 3.90
C PHE A 116 -12.70 1.68 4.88
N PRO A 117 -12.89 1.33 6.17
CA PRO A 117 -11.87 1.51 7.19
C PRO A 117 -10.65 0.63 6.91
N HIS A 118 -9.51 1.24 6.64
CA HIS A 118 -8.24 0.55 6.52
C HIS A 118 -7.19 1.18 7.47
N ARG A 119 -6.08 0.49 7.69
CA ARG A 119 -4.97 0.95 8.52
C ARG A 119 -3.71 1.06 7.68
N LYS A 120 -2.77 1.85 8.14
CA LYS A 120 -1.44 1.89 7.54
C LYS A 120 -0.85 0.48 7.53
N GLY A 121 -0.37 0.04 6.36
CA GLY A 121 0.17 -1.31 6.15
C GLY A 121 -0.83 -2.31 5.59
N ASP A 122 -2.15 -2.04 5.64
CA ASP A 122 -3.14 -2.86 4.93
C ASP A 122 -2.89 -2.76 3.41
N PHE A 123 -3.19 -3.84 2.69
CA PHE A 123 -3.06 -3.90 1.25
C PHE A 123 -4.22 -4.67 0.62
N LEU A 124 -4.43 -4.47 -0.66
CA LEU A 124 -5.41 -5.19 -1.45
C LEU A 124 -4.71 -6.28 -2.27
N LEU A 125 -5.31 -7.46 -2.32
CA LEU A 125 -4.89 -8.55 -3.18
C LEU A 125 -5.97 -8.80 -4.22
N ARG A 126 -5.59 -8.84 -5.49
CA ARG A 126 -6.51 -9.21 -6.57
C ARG A 126 -6.75 -10.72 -6.54
N VAL A 127 -8.00 -11.10 -6.39
CA VAL A 127 -8.43 -12.50 -6.37
C VAL A 127 -8.39 -13.08 -7.79
N THR A 128 -7.85 -14.29 -7.91
CA THR A 128 -7.87 -15.07 -9.14
C THR A 128 -8.52 -16.42 -8.86
N GLY A 129 -9.49 -16.78 -9.70
CA GLY A 129 -10.23 -18.03 -9.59
C GLY A 129 -11.46 -17.96 -8.67
N ASP A 130 -12.09 -19.09 -8.45
CA ASP A 130 -13.41 -19.21 -7.84
C ASP A 130 -13.43 -20.03 -6.53
N SER A 131 -12.26 -20.32 -5.97
CA SER A 131 -12.13 -21.16 -4.77
C SER A 131 -12.86 -20.60 -3.53
N MET A 132 -13.17 -19.31 -3.52
CA MET A 132 -13.84 -18.61 -2.40
C MET A 132 -15.25 -18.11 -2.75
N ILE A 133 -15.83 -18.60 -3.86
CA ILE A 133 -17.13 -18.13 -4.37
C ILE A 133 -18.28 -18.35 -3.37
N GLY A 134 -18.28 -19.45 -2.63
CA GLY A 134 -19.27 -19.73 -1.57
C GLY A 134 -19.16 -18.77 -0.37
N GLY A 135 -18.04 -18.10 -0.21
CA GLY A 135 -17.84 -17.00 0.75
C GLY A 135 -18.14 -15.62 0.19
N GLY A 136 -18.69 -15.55 -1.05
CA GLY A 136 -19.03 -14.28 -1.71
C GLY A 136 -17.81 -13.54 -2.30
N ILE A 137 -16.65 -14.16 -2.36
CA ILE A 137 -15.43 -13.61 -2.95
C ILE A 137 -15.27 -14.18 -4.36
N LEU A 138 -15.30 -13.33 -5.37
CA LEU A 138 -15.30 -13.70 -6.78
C LEU A 138 -13.97 -13.38 -7.45
N ASP A 139 -13.76 -13.99 -8.62
CA ASP A 139 -12.65 -13.65 -9.49
C ASP A 139 -12.63 -12.16 -9.86
N GLY A 140 -11.47 -11.53 -9.74
CA GLY A 140 -11.26 -10.11 -9.97
C GLY A 140 -11.57 -9.19 -8.78
N ASP A 141 -12.13 -9.70 -7.67
CA ASP A 141 -12.31 -8.91 -6.45
C ASP A 141 -10.97 -8.42 -5.89
N LEU A 142 -11.00 -7.27 -5.23
CA LEU A 142 -9.88 -6.76 -4.44
C LEU A 142 -10.17 -7.01 -2.96
N VAL A 143 -9.45 -7.95 -2.35
CA VAL A 143 -9.61 -8.28 -0.93
C VAL A 143 -8.64 -7.49 -0.07
N LEU A 144 -9.15 -6.80 0.96
CA LEU A 144 -8.33 -6.09 1.93
C LEU A 144 -7.72 -7.10 2.90
N LEU A 145 -6.41 -7.10 2.96
CA LEU A 145 -5.60 -7.94 3.83
C LEU A 145 -4.82 -7.07 4.82
N ARG A 146 -4.81 -7.51 6.07
CA ARG A 146 -4.03 -6.91 7.15
C ARG A 146 -2.86 -7.82 7.49
N PRO A 147 -1.62 -7.40 7.23
CA PRO A 147 -0.42 -8.12 7.65
C PRO A 147 -0.22 -8.02 9.16
N GLU A 148 0.74 -8.80 9.69
CA GLU A 148 1.18 -8.75 11.10
C GLU A 148 0.06 -8.97 12.14
N VAL A 149 -1.04 -9.61 11.72
CA VAL A 149 -2.14 -10.01 12.60
C VAL A 149 -2.15 -11.53 12.70
N GLU A 150 -2.26 -12.04 13.92
CA GLU A 150 -2.42 -13.47 14.16
C GLU A 150 -3.77 -13.92 13.60
N VAL A 151 -3.72 -14.90 12.67
CA VAL A 151 -4.93 -15.46 12.10
C VAL A 151 -5.61 -16.40 13.12
N GLN A 152 -6.90 -16.25 13.31
CA GLN A 152 -7.69 -17.06 14.22
C GLN A 152 -8.32 -18.26 13.49
N GLN A 153 -8.76 -19.26 14.29
CA GLN A 153 -9.42 -20.46 13.78
C GLN A 153 -10.60 -20.11 12.87
N GLY A 154 -10.55 -20.58 11.62
CA GLY A 154 -11.62 -20.38 10.63
C GLY A 154 -11.62 -19.02 9.92
N GLU A 155 -10.74 -18.08 10.28
CA GLU A 155 -10.63 -16.82 9.56
C GLU A 155 -10.11 -17.04 8.13
N ILE A 156 -10.52 -16.15 7.24
CA ILE A 156 -9.99 -16.10 5.86
C ILE A 156 -8.66 -15.34 5.87
N ALA A 157 -7.64 -15.93 5.26
CA ALA A 157 -6.33 -15.30 5.12
C ALA A 157 -5.64 -15.71 3.81
N ALA A 158 -4.72 -14.89 3.35
CA ALA A 158 -3.81 -15.23 2.26
C ALA A 158 -2.64 -16.04 2.83
N ALA A 159 -2.77 -17.36 2.79
CA ALA A 159 -1.81 -18.32 3.35
C ALA A 159 -0.74 -18.70 2.33
N TYR A 160 0.52 -18.81 2.77
CA TYR A 160 1.60 -19.29 1.92
C TYR A 160 1.56 -20.80 1.77
N VAL A 161 1.64 -21.30 0.52
CA VAL A 161 1.59 -22.72 0.19
C VAL A 161 2.68 -23.12 -0.81
N GLY A 162 3.13 -24.39 -0.70
CA GLY A 162 4.08 -25.01 -1.62
C GLY A 162 5.49 -24.41 -1.59
N ASP A 163 6.36 -24.96 -2.44
CA ASP A 163 7.77 -24.58 -2.52
C ASP A 163 7.97 -23.23 -3.27
N GLY A 164 6.99 -22.84 -4.07
CA GLY A 164 6.98 -21.56 -4.81
C GLY A 164 6.45 -20.39 -3.99
N PHE A 165 5.97 -20.66 -2.77
CA PHE A 165 5.54 -19.64 -1.80
C PHE A 165 4.47 -18.67 -2.30
N GLU A 166 3.62 -19.06 -3.25
CA GLU A 166 2.47 -18.24 -3.63
C GLU A 166 1.43 -18.20 -2.51
N ALA A 167 0.84 -17.03 -2.27
CA ALA A 167 -0.23 -16.88 -1.31
C ALA A 167 -1.56 -17.30 -1.93
N THR A 168 -2.33 -18.12 -1.20
CA THR A 168 -3.69 -18.52 -1.56
C THR A 168 -4.69 -18.06 -0.50
N LEU A 169 -5.85 -17.55 -0.94
CA LEU A 169 -6.91 -17.10 -0.03
C LEU A 169 -7.77 -18.30 0.38
N LYS A 170 -7.77 -18.62 1.68
CA LYS A 170 -8.49 -19.77 2.25
C LYS A 170 -8.94 -19.49 3.67
N HIS A 171 -9.90 -20.29 4.16
CA HIS A 171 -10.14 -20.42 5.60
C HIS A 171 -9.01 -21.20 6.24
N VAL A 172 -8.44 -20.66 7.32
CA VAL A 172 -7.32 -21.28 8.05
C VAL A 172 -7.85 -22.02 9.26
N HIS A 173 -7.58 -23.31 9.33
CA HIS A 173 -7.95 -24.17 10.47
C HIS A 173 -6.71 -24.81 11.07
N PHE A 174 -6.50 -24.59 12.36
CA PHE A 174 -5.39 -25.17 13.11
C PHE A 174 -5.81 -26.56 13.65
N GLU A 175 -5.12 -27.60 13.20
CA GLU A 175 -5.29 -28.96 13.66
C GLU A 175 -4.09 -29.41 14.52
N LYS A 176 -4.14 -30.62 15.08
CA LYS A 176 -3.08 -31.12 15.96
C LYS A 176 -1.70 -31.12 15.29
N ASP A 177 -1.60 -31.62 14.05
CA ASP A 177 -0.32 -31.82 13.36
C ASP A 177 -0.19 -31.06 12.04
N ALA A 178 -1.26 -30.40 11.61
CA ALA A 178 -1.34 -29.69 10.33
C ALA A 178 -2.13 -28.38 10.44
N ILE A 179 -2.00 -27.55 9.42
CA ILE A 179 -2.89 -26.44 9.14
C ILE A 179 -3.73 -26.84 7.93
N ARG A 180 -5.04 -26.83 8.10
CA ARG A 180 -5.99 -27.09 7.01
C ARG A 180 -6.41 -25.77 6.39
N LEU A 181 -6.21 -25.64 5.10
CA LEU A 181 -6.66 -24.50 4.30
C LEU A 181 -7.87 -24.95 3.48
N ARG A 182 -9.05 -24.41 3.85
CA ARG A 182 -10.33 -24.80 3.24
C ARG A 182 -10.82 -23.71 2.28
N ALA A 183 -11.22 -24.12 1.09
CA ALA A 183 -11.93 -23.29 0.15
C ALA A 183 -13.40 -23.07 0.57
N SER A 184 -14.01 -21.98 0.13
CA SER A 184 -15.47 -21.76 0.21
C SER A 184 -16.20 -22.29 -1.04
N ASN A 185 -15.54 -23.12 -1.83
CA ASN A 185 -16.10 -23.79 -2.98
C ASN A 185 -15.88 -25.31 -2.79
N PRO A 186 -16.96 -26.12 -2.68
CA PRO A 186 -16.86 -27.55 -2.40
C PRO A 186 -16.19 -28.39 -3.51
N THR A 187 -15.98 -27.80 -4.69
CA THR A 187 -15.24 -28.46 -5.78
C THR A 187 -13.74 -28.51 -5.53
N TYR A 188 -13.25 -27.75 -4.56
CA TYR A 188 -11.84 -27.70 -4.19
C TYR A 188 -11.59 -28.56 -2.95
N ALA A 189 -10.60 -29.45 -3.03
CA ALA A 189 -10.14 -30.19 -1.88
C ALA A 189 -9.42 -29.28 -0.87
N ASP A 190 -9.48 -29.65 0.41
CA ASP A 190 -8.72 -28.99 1.47
C ASP A 190 -7.21 -29.21 1.23
N ILE A 191 -6.40 -28.18 1.46
CA ILE A 191 -4.95 -28.26 1.44
C ILE A 191 -4.47 -28.47 2.88
N LEU A 192 -3.76 -29.58 3.12
CA LEU A 192 -3.17 -29.88 4.42
C LEU A 192 -1.69 -29.51 4.40
N VAL A 193 -1.30 -28.53 5.21
CA VAL A 193 0.08 -28.07 5.36
C VAL A 193 0.61 -28.59 6.70
N PRO A 194 1.63 -29.47 6.72
CA PRO A 194 2.25 -29.90 7.97
C PRO A 194 2.74 -28.70 8.79
N LYS A 195 2.59 -28.70 10.11
CA LYS A 195 3.01 -27.57 10.96
C LYS A 195 4.46 -27.15 10.75
N ARG A 196 5.36 -28.11 10.48
CA ARG A 196 6.79 -27.83 10.17
C ARG A 196 7.00 -27.04 8.87
N GLU A 197 6.03 -27.11 7.95
CA GLU A 197 6.07 -26.47 6.64
C GLU A 197 5.22 -25.17 6.61
N TRP A 198 4.50 -24.88 7.71
CA TRP A 198 3.68 -23.69 7.81
C TRP A 198 4.55 -22.42 7.81
N ARG A 199 4.30 -21.53 6.85
CA ARG A 199 5.02 -20.27 6.67
C ARG A 199 4.22 -19.03 7.07
N GLY A 200 3.03 -19.24 7.66
CA GLY A 200 2.16 -18.15 8.05
C GLY A 200 1.29 -17.62 6.92
N VAL A 201 0.86 -16.40 7.09
CA VAL A 201 -0.03 -15.70 6.15
C VAL A 201 0.57 -14.37 5.73
N ALA A 202 0.30 -13.93 4.51
CA ALA A 202 0.63 -12.58 4.03
C ALA A 202 -0.26 -11.53 4.70
N GLY A 203 -1.50 -11.90 5.04
CA GLY A 203 -2.43 -11.05 5.76
C GLY A 203 -3.78 -11.72 5.98
N VAL A 204 -4.51 -11.21 6.98
CA VAL A 204 -5.85 -11.67 7.36
C VAL A 204 -6.90 -10.80 6.67
N TYR A 205 -7.91 -11.43 6.10
CA TYR A 205 -9.02 -10.78 5.40
C TYR A 205 -9.81 -9.82 6.30
N ARG A 206 -10.12 -8.62 5.77
CA ARG A 206 -10.88 -7.58 6.48
C ARG A 206 -12.04 -7.01 5.66
N GLY A 207 -12.18 -7.39 4.41
CA GLY A 207 -13.24 -6.93 3.53
C GLY A 207 -12.86 -7.05 2.06
N LEU A 208 -13.74 -6.65 1.16
CA LEU A 208 -13.45 -6.62 -0.28
C LEU A 208 -14.05 -5.40 -0.96
N VAL A 209 -13.46 -5.03 -2.09
CA VAL A 209 -14.00 -4.08 -3.05
C VAL A 209 -14.27 -4.81 -4.35
N ARG A 210 -15.46 -4.61 -4.91
CA ARG A 210 -15.84 -5.13 -6.21
C ARG A 210 -16.25 -4.00 -7.12
N HIS A 211 -15.60 -3.88 -8.27
CA HIS A 211 -16.09 -2.99 -9.30
C HIS A 211 -17.34 -3.59 -9.95
N ALA A 212 -18.41 -2.81 -10.05
CA ALA A 212 -19.55 -3.23 -10.85
C ALA A 212 -19.07 -3.46 -12.30
N ARG A 213 -19.27 -4.66 -12.82
CA ARG A 213 -19.07 -4.91 -14.26
C ARG A 213 -20.12 -4.08 -15.01
N GLN A 214 -19.67 -3.18 -15.86
CA GLN A 214 -20.53 -2.50 -16.83
C GLN A 214 -21.03 -3.50 -17.87
#